data_19d7d1876a2f02b878adb61d6db2ed05
#
_entry.id   19d7d1876a2f02b878adb61d6db2ed05
#
_cell.length_a   1.000
_cell.length_b   1.000
_cell.length_c   1.000
_cell.angle_alpha   90.00
_cell.angle_beta   90.00
_cell.angle_gamma   90.00
#
_symmetry.space_group_name_H-M   'P 1'
#
loop_
_entity.id
_entity.type
_entity.pdbx_description
1 polymer ?
#
loop_
_entity_poly.entity_id
_entity_poly.type
_entity_poly.pdbx_seq_one_letter_code
_entity_poly.pdbx_strand_id
1 'polypeptide(L)'
;GEPTECALVNDAAKNGLLKPELKAAWPRAGEAPFDSMRKMMSTVHKAADGTIIQYTKGAPDEVFKRCTRAMVNGSAVEMTDEIRASILAANKSMADRALRVLCAAKRNWSSMPESTEPEFLEQDLTYVGLSGMIDPVRPEVKTAIAECREAGIRPIIITGDHKDTAVAIGMERGIITSPDQAITGAQLDDLSDEEFARRITEFS
;
A
#
# COMPACT_ATOMS: atom_id res chain seq x y z
N GLY A 1 -14.23 0.28 -9.08
CA GLY A 1 -12.76 0.40 -9.09
C GLY A 1 -12.15 -0.46 -8.00
N GLU A 2 -10.89 -0.72 -8.09
CA GLU A 2 -10.11 -1.40 -7.06
C GLU A 2 -10.23 -0.65 -5.72
N PRO A 3 -10.38 -1.32 -4.56
CA PRO A 3 -10.55 -0.68 -3.26
C PRO A 3 -9.43 0.33 -2.93
N THR A 4 -8.19 0.00 -3.25
CA THR A 4 -7.01 0.87 -3.08
C THR A 4 -7.15 2.18 -3.87
N GLU A 5 -7.60 2.10 -5.13
CA GLU A 5 -7.82 3.27 -5.97
C GLU A 5 -8.98 4.15 -5.45
N CYS A 6 -10.04 3.51 -4.97
CA CYS A 6 -11.16 4.20 -4.36
C CYS A 6 -10.75 4.94 -3.08
N ALA A 7 -9.89 4.34 -2.26
CA ALA A 7 -9.38 4.97 -1.04
C ALA A 7 -8.63 6.28 -1.34
N LEU A 8 -7.74 6.27 -2.34
CA LEU A 8 -7.00 7.48 -2.76
C LEU A 8 -7.94 8.57 -3.29
N VAL A 9 -8.94 8.20 -4.09
CA VAL A 9 -9.91 9.18 -4.63
C VAL A 9 -10.78 9.77 -3.51
N ASN A 10 -11.19 8.94 -2.55
CA ASN A 10 -11.97 9.39 -1.40
C ASN A 10 -11.15 10.31 -0.49
N ASP A 11 -9.88 10.01 -0.26
CA ASP A 11 -8.99 10.86 0.52
C ASP A 11 -8.76 12.21 -0.17
N ALA A 12 -8.50 12.21 -1.47
CA ALA A 12 -8.40 13.44 -2.26
C ALA A 12 -9.69 14.29 -2.17
N ALA A 13 -10.86 13.67 -2.28
CA ALA A 13 -12.15 14.36 -2.19
C ALA A 13 -12.39 14.98 -0.80
N LYS A 14 -11.98 14.30 0.30
CA LYS A 14 -12.04 14.87 1.66
C LYS A 14 -11.18 16.13 1.81
N ASN A 15 -10.13 16.24 1.01
CA ASN A 15 -9.25 17.41 0.97
C ASN A 15 -9.67 18.43 -0.11
N GLY A 16 -10.88 18.34 -0.67
CA GLY A 16 -11.39 19.27 -1.66
C GLY A 16 -10.87 19.07 -3.09
N LEU A 17 -10.16 17.97 -3.34
CA LEU A 17 -9.60 17.63 -4.65
C LEU A 17 -10.54 16.67 -5.38
N LEU A 18 -11.41 17.18 -6.24
CA LEU A 18 -12.39 16.38 -6.94
C LEU A 18 -11.82 15.79 -8.24
N LYS A 19 -11.92 14.47 -8.37
CA LYS A 19 -11.40 13.73 -9.54
C LYS A 19 -11.88 14.27 -10.89
N PRO A 20 -13.16 14.64 -11.11
CA PRO A 20 -13.61 15.20 -12.38
C PRO A 20 -12.90 16.51 -12.72
N GLU A 21 -12.71 17.41 -11.75
CA GLU A 21 -12.03 18.69 -11.91
C GLU A 21 -10.55 18.50 -12.23
N LEU A 22 -9.87 17.63 -11.47
CA LEU A 22 -8.48 17.29 -11.72
C LEU A 22 -8.29 16.65 -13.10
N LYS A 23 -9.21 15.80 -13.53
CA LYS A 23 -9.18 15.16 -14.85
C LYS A 23 -9.37 16.21 -15.97
N ALA A 24 -10.20 17.22 -15.76
CA ALA A 24 -10.41 18.30 -16.71
C ALA A 24 -9.17 19.23 -16.79
N ALA A 25 -8.57 19.58 -15.64
CA ALA A 25 -7.40 20.45 -15.58
C ALA A 25 -6.11 19.74 -16.07
N TRP A 26 -6.00 18.44 -15.83
CA TRP A 26 -4.82 17.61 -16.13
C TRP A 26 -5.21 16.38 -16.94
N PRO A 27 -5.58 16.52 -18.22
CA PRO A 27 -5.87 15.40 -19.09
C PRO A 27 -4.71 14.40 -19.14
N ARG A 28 -5.02 13.10 -19.13
CA ARG A 28 -4.01 12.07 -19.29
C ARG A 28 -3.52 12.06 -20.73
N ALA A 29 -2.22 12.11 -20.91
CA ALA A 29 -1.54 12.12 -22.20
C ALA A 29 -0.74 10.83 -22.44
N GLY A 30 -0.43 10.05 -21.41
CA GLY A 30 0.29 8.78 -21.51
C GLY A 30 0.17 7.95 -20.24
N GLU A 31 0.50 6.67 -20.34
CA GLU A 31 0.42 5.72 -19.23
C GLU A 31 1.39 4.55 -19.41
N ALA A 32 2.08 4.18 -18.32
CA ALA A 32 2.64 2.85 -18.11
C ALA A 32 1.70 2.15 -17.11
N PRO A 33 0.87 1.19 -17.55
CA PRO A 33 -0.13 0.53 -16.70
C PRO A 33 0.52 -0.20 -15.53
N PHE A 34 -0.27 -0.50 -14.48
CA PHE A 34 0.21 -1.30 -13.37
C PHE A 34 0.67 -2.68 -13.84
N ASP A 35 1.81 -3.09 -13.34
CA ASP A 35 2.36 -4.41 -13.53
C ASP A 35 2.78 -5.01 -12.19
N SER A 36 2.40 -6.25 -11.93
CA SER A 36 2.64 -6.92 -10.65
C SER A 36 4.11 -7.25 -10.39
N MET A 37 4.94 -7.38 -11.43
CA MET A 37 6.38 -7.61 -11.28
C MET A 37 7.10 -6.32 -10.91
N ARG A 38 6.69 -5.19 -11.51
CA ARG A 38 7.20 -3.85 -11.19
C ARG A 38 6.56 -3.25 -9.94
N LYS A 39 5.36 -3.71 -9.57
CA LYS A 39 4.53 -3.24 -8.45
C LYS A 39 4.24 -1.74 -8.46
N MET A 40 4.17 -1.14 -9.64
CA MET A 40 3.90 0.29 -9.82
C MET A 40 3.23 0.59 -11.15
N MET A 41 2.76 1.81 -11.28
CA MET A 41 2.21 2.39 -12.51
C MET A 41 2.60 3.85 -12.61
N SER A 42 2.61 4.38 -13.83
CA SER A 42 2.87 5.79 -14.11
C SER A 42 1.84 6.37 -15.06
N THR A 43 1.48 7.62 -14.86
CA THR A 43 0.60 8.38 -15.76
C THR A 43 1.24 9.70 -16.09
N VAL A 44 1.16 10.12 -17.37
CA VAL A 44 1.64 11.42 -17.84
C VAL A 44 0.42 12.29 -18.13
N HIS A 45 0.45 13.52 -17.67
CA HIS A 45 -0.61 14.50 -17.80
C HIS A 45 -0.06 15.77 -18.42
N LYS A 46 -0.91 16.42 -19.25
CA LYS A 46 -0.57 17.70 -19.86
C LYS A 46 -1.68 18.71 -19.59
N ALA A 47 -1.34 19.75 -18.86
CA ALA A 47 -2.26 20.86 -18.60
C ALA A 47 -2.43 21.77 -19.83
N ALA A 48 -3.45 22.62 -19.81
CA ALA A 48 -3.75 23.55 -20.90
C ALA A 48 -2.66 24.60 -21.11
N ASP A 49 -1.90 24.97 -20.06
CA ASP A 49 -0.75 25.87 -20.12
C ASP A 49 0.52 25.23 -20.70
N GLY A 50 0.44 23.96 -21.09
CA GLY A 50 1.56 23.19 -21.61
C GLY A 50 2.41 22.50 -20.58
N THR A 51 2.14 22.67 -19.29
CA THR A 51 2.86 21.95 -18.22
C THR A 51 2.64 20.45 -18.35
N ILE A 52 3.74 19.69 -18.27
CA ILE A 52 3.71 18.23 -18.38
C ILE A 52 4.24 17.63 -17.09
N ILE A 53 3.44 16.80 -16.45
CA ILE A 53 3.76 16.14 -15.21
C ILE A 53 3.45 14.65 -15.28
N GLN A 54 4.36 13.87 -14.77
CA GLN A 54 4.18 12.45 -14.55
C GLN A 54 3.92 12.20 -13.07
N TYR A 55 3.00 11.30 -12.78
CA TYR A 55 2.78 10.73 -11.46
C TYR A 55 3.03 9.23 -11.53
N THR A 56 3.81 8.74 -10.56
CA THR A 56 4.09 7.32 -10.37
C THR A 56 3.65 6.92 -8.98
N LYS A 57 2.94 5.79 -8.86
CA LYS A 57 2.56 5.21 -7.57
C LYS A 57 2.77 3.72 -7.58
N GLY A 58 3.08 3.17 -6.41
CA GLY A 58 3.32 1.73 -6.28
C GLY A 58 3.83 1.34 -4.92
N ALA A 59 4.40 0.14 -4.85
CA ALA A 59 5.02 -0.38 -3.65
C ALA A 59 6.19 0.53 -3.22
N PRO A 60 6.28 0.90 -1.92
CA PRO A 60 7.29 1.85 -1.44
C PRO A 60 8.71 1.42 -1.78
N ASP A 61 9.04 0.16 -1.63
CA ASP A 61 10.37 -0.42 -1.91
C ASP A 61 10.77 -0.26 -3.38
N GLU A 62 9.82 -0.34 -4.31
CA GLU A 62 10.11 -0.27 -5.74
C GLU A 62 10.12 1.19 -6.25
N VAL A 63 9.14 2.00 -5.89
CA VAL A 63 9.08 3.40 -6.31
C VAL A 63 10.25 4.19 -5.72
N PHE A 64 10.57 3.95 -4.45
CA PHE A 64 11.61 4.67 -3.74
C PHE A 64 13.01 4.45 -4.32
N LYS A 65 13.32 3.26 -4.81
CA LYS A 65 14.60 2.96 -5.52
C LYS A 65 14.81 3.85 -6.75
N ARG A 66 13.73 4.32 -7.37
CA ARG A 66 13.73 5.14 -8.59
C ARG A 66 13.72 6.65 -8.31
N CYS A 67 13.67 7.03 -7.04
CA CYS A 67 13.66 8.43 -6.62
C CYS A 67 15.08 8.95 -6.40
N THR A 68 15.45 9.98 -7.13
CA THR A 68 16.72 10.72 -6.98
C THR A 68 16.53 12.00 -6.16
N ARG A 69 15.28 12.45 -5.98
CA ARG A 69 14.89 13.65 -5.24
C ARG A 69 13.72 13.36 -4.32
N ALA A 70 13.49 14.28 -3.38
CA ALA A 70 12.31 14.27 -2.51
C ALA A 70 11.69 15.67 -2.42
N MET A 71 10.37 15.71 -2.26
CA MET A 71 9.66 16.94 -1.91
C MET A 71 9.80 17.20 -0.41
N VAL A 72 10.44 18.31 -0.06
CA VAL A 72 10.58 18.78 1.33
C VAL A 72 10.10 20.21 1.40
N ASN A 73 9.11 20.49 2.23
CA ASN A 73 8.52 21.83 2.40
C ASN A 73 8.14 22.51 1.07
N GLY A 74 7.58 21.76 0.12
CA GLY A 74 7.13 22.27 -1.18
C GLY A 74 8.22 22.38 -2.24
N SER A 75 9.47 22.08 -1.93
CA SER A 75 10.60 22.13 -2.85
C SER A 75 11.18 20.75 -3.13
N ALA A 76 11.61 20.51 -4.37
CA ALA A 76 12.33 19.29 -4.73
C ALA A 76 13.81 19.44 -4.35
N VAL A 77 14.29 18.59 -3.46
CA VAL A 77 15.68 18.52 -3.01
C VAL A 77 16.32 17.19 -3.41
N GLU A 78 17.63 17.11 -3.41
CA GLU A 78 18.32 15.83 -3.62
C GLU A 78 18.01 14.83 -2.51
N MET A 79 17.96 13.55 -2.86
CA MET A 79 17.71 12.45 -1.93
C MET A 79 18.98 12.18 -1.12
N THR A 80 19.08 12.77 0.07
CA THR A 80 20.18 12.49 0.99
C THR A 80 19.92 11.20 1.79
N ASP A 81 20.96 10.67 2.44
CA ASP A 81 20.84 9.47 3.29
C ASP A 81 19.93 9.73 4.51
N GLU A 82 19.91 10.95 5.05
CA GLU A 82 19.02 11.33 6.14
C GLU A 82 17.57 11.34 5.71
N ILE A 83 17.25 11.91 4.52
CA ILE A 83 15.91 11.91 3.95
C ILE A 83 15.49 10.47 3.68
N ARG A 84 16.37 9.67 3.10
CA ARG A 84 16.15 8.25 2.84
C ARG A 84 15.81 7.48 4.10
N ALA A 85 16.61 7.64 5.15
CA ALA A 85 16.39 6.99 6.43
C ALA A 85 15.05 7.39 7.07
N SER A 86 14.69 8.68 6.99
CA SER A 86 13.41 9.19 7.50
C SER A 86 12.21 8.58 6.77
N ILE A 87 12.26 8.48 5.45
CA ILE A 87 11.19 7.87 4.65
C ILE A 87 11.04 6.37 4.97
N LEU A 88 12.15 5.65 5.07
CA LEU A 88 12.14 4.22 5.42
C LEU A 88 11.58 3.99 6.83
N ALA A 89 11.94 4.85 7.80
CA ALA A 89 11.38 4.80 9.15
C ALA A 89 9.87 5.06 9.16
N ALA A 90 9.40 6.04 8.38
CA ALA A 90 7.97 6.32 8.23
C ALA A 90 7.22 5.14 7.59
N ASN A 91 7.78 4.55 6.53
CA ASN A 91 7.22 3.36 5.89
C ASN A 91 7.11 2.19 6.88
N LYS A 92 8.18 1.93 7.63
CA LYS A 92 8.19 0.89 8.66
C LYS A 92 7.12 1.15 9.72
N SER A 93 7.03 2.38 10.24
CA SER A 93 6.01 2.75 11.25
C SER A 93 4.58 2.53 10.75
N MET A 94 4.30 2.80 9.47
CA MET A 94 3.00 2.51 8.86
C MET A 94 2.76 1.00 8.72
N ALA A 95 3.77 0.24 8.29
CA ALA A 95 3.68 -1.21 8.15
C ALA A 95 3.48 -1.90 9.51
N ASP A 96 4.17 -1.46 10.56
CA ASP A 96 4.02 -1.96 11.93
C ASP A 96 2.59 -1.73 12.48
N ARG A 97 1.84 -0.80 11.88
CA ARG A 97 0.42 -0.55 12.15
C ARG A 97 -0.53 -1.29 11.22
N ALA A 98 -0.03 -2.30 10.51
CA ALA A 98 -0.79 -3.08 9.53
C ALA A 98 -1.43 -2.25 8.41
N LEU A 99 -0.85 -1.09 8.06
CA LEU A 99 -1.32 -0.29 6.94
C LEU A 99 -0.77 -0.84 5.62
N ARG A 100 -1.63 -0.90 4.61
CA ARG A 100 -1.19 -1.02 3.22
C ARG A 100 -0.60 0.32 2.80
N VAL A 101 0.70 0.34 2.50
CA VAL A 101 1.39 1.58 2.16
C VAL A 101 1.62 1.66 0.65
N LEU A 102 1.28 2.80 0.07
CA LEU A 102 1.67 3.19 -1.28
C LEU A 102 2.63 4.37 -1.23
N CYS A 103 3.62 4.34 -2.10
CA CYS A 103 4.50 5.46 -2.38
C CYS A 103 3.99 6.23 -3.60
N ALA A 104 4.00 7.55 -3.51
CA ALA A 104 3.75 8.46 -4.62
C ALA A 104 5.02 9.23 -4.97
N ALA A 105 5.30 9.33 -6.26
CA ALA A 105 6.39 10.11 -6.83
C ALA A 105 5.91 10.89 -8.05
N LYS A 106 6.66 11.89 -8.45
CA LYS A 106 6.39 12.68 -9.65
C LYS A 106 7.66 12.97 -10.43
N ARG A 107 7.49 13.33 -11.71
CA ARG A 107 8.54 13.89 -12.56
C ARG A 107 7.94 15.00 -13.42
N ASN A 108 8.60 16.14 -13.48
CA ASN A 108 8.24 17.22 -14.39
C ASN A 108 9.02 17.03 -15.70
N TRP A 109 8.34 17.25 -16.82
CA TRP A 109 8.91 17.10 -18.14
C TRP A 109 8.91 18.45 -18.87
N SER A 110 9.98 18.79 -19.55
CA SER A 110 10.07 20.00 -20.41
C SER A 110 9.33 19.84 -21.74
N SER A 111 9.19 18.59 -22.20
CA SER A 111 8.42 18.21 -23.39
C SER A 111 7.74 16.85 -23.13
N MET A 112 6.79 16.46 -23.98
CA MET A 112 6.22 15.11 -23.90
C MET A 112 7.33 14.07 -23.97
N PRO A 113 7.29 13.06 -23.06
CA PRO A 113 8.24 11.95 -23.13
C PRO A 113 8.15 11.24 -24.49
N GLU A 114 9.30 10.87 -25.04
CA GLU A 114 9.39 10.18 -26.32
C GLU A 114 8.78 8.77 -26.28
N SER A 115 8.71 8.18 -25.10
CA SER A 115 8.14 6.86 -24.86
C SER A 115 7.36 6.83 -23.57
N THR A 116 6.29 6.04 -23.52
CA THR A 116 5.55 5.70 -22.30
C THR A 116 5.95 4.35 -21.72
N GLU A 117 6.99 3.72 -22.25
CA GLU A 117 7.51 2.47 -21.70
C GLU A 117 8.01 2.68 -20.26
N PRO A 118 7.78 1.70 -19.37
CA PRO A 118 8.14 1.79 -17.97
C PRO A 118 9.61 2.15 -17.73
N GLU A 119 10.52 1.57 -18.49
CA GLU A 119 11.96 1.79 -18.36
C GLU A 119 12.35 3.24 -18.64
N PHE A 120 11.56 3.94 -19.45
CA PHE A 120 11.77 5.35 -19.77
C PHE A 120 11.13 6.28 -18.73
N LEU A 121 9.90 5.97 -18.29
CA LEU A 121 9.15 6.81 -17.37
C LEU A 121 9.61 6.64 -15.93
N GLU A 122 9.89 5.41 -15.49
CA GLU A 122 10.03 5.06 -14.07
C GLU A 122 11.48 5.20 -13.57
N GLN A 123 12.08 6.36 -13.82
CA GLN A 123 13.41 6.73 -13.35
C GLN A 123 13.49 8.24 -13.09
N ASP A 124 14.49 8.68 -12.34
CA ASP A 124 14.71 10.07 -11.93
C ASP A 124 13.49 10.73 -11.29
N LEU A 125 12.78 9.97 -10.48
CA LEU A 125 11.57 10.42 -9.84
C LEU A 125 11.87 11.31 -8.63
N THR A 126 10.94 12.20 -8.33
CA THR A 126 10.91 12.98 -7.11
C THR A 126 9.87 12.34 -6.17
N TYR A 127 10.31 11.80 -5.05
CA TYR A 127 9.43 11.30 -4.01
C TYR A 127 8.49 12.40 -3.51
N VAL A 128 7.19 12.08 -3.38
CA VAL A 128 6.16 13.01 -2.89
C VAL A 128 5.70 12.64 -1.49
N GLY A 129 5.45 11.35 -1.25
CA GLY A 129 4.97 10.90 0.06
C GLY A 129 4.53 9.44 0.07
N LEU A 130 4.14 9.01 1.27
CA LEU A 130 3.53 7.72 1.53
C LEU A 130 2.05 7.90 1.88
N SER A 131 1.22 7.01 1.41
CA SER A 131 -0.19 6.92 1.77
C SER A 131 -0.45 5.58 2.44
N GLY A 132 -0.79 5.59 3.73
CA GLY A 132 -1.16 4.39 4.48
C GLY A 132 -2.67 4.19 4.46
N MET A 133 -3.11 3.01 4.07
CA MET A 133 -4.52 2.62 3.99
C MET A 133 -4.78 1.41 4.86
N ILE A 134 -5.95 1.38 5.46
CA ILE A 134 -6.44 0.21 6.17
C ILE A 134 -7.80 -0.16 5.59
N ASP A 135 -8.03 -1.46 5.44
CA ASP A 135 -9.38 -1.97 5.20
C ASP A 135 -10.04 -2.16 6.56
N PRO A 136 -10.99 -1.28 6.96
CA PRO A 136 -11.59 -1.38 8.28
C PRO A 136 -12.40 -2.67 8.35
N VAL A 137 -12.13 -3.49 9.35
CA VAL A 137 -12.94 -4.67 9.63
C VAL A 137 -14.37 -4.22 9.90
N ARG A 138 -15.33 -4.87 9.27
CA ARG A 138 -16.76 -4.55 9.43
C ARG A 138 -17.16 -4.57 10.91
N PRO A 139 -17.92 -3.57 11.39
CA PRO A 139 -18.31 -3.49 12.82
C PRO A 139 -19.00 -4.75 13.35
N GLU A 140 -19.81 -5.39 12.50
CA GLU A 140 -20.57 -6.61 12.82
C GLU A 140 -19.69 -7.84 13.10
N VAL A 141 -18.44 -7.85 12.62
CA VAL A 141 -17.51 -8.98 12.82
C VAL A 141 -17.21 -9.20 14.30
N LYS A 142 -17.09 -8.13 15.08
CA LYS A 142 -16.83 -8.23 16.53
C LYS A 142 -17.97 -8.95 17.25
N THR A 143 -19.21 -8.62 16.90
CA THR A 143 -20.40 -9.27 17.46
C THR A 143 -20.47 -10.74 17.04
N ALA A 144 -20.26 -11.02 15.75
CA ALA A 144 -20.27 -12.38 15.22
C ALA A 144 -19.21 -13.27 15.87
N ILE A 145 -18.00 -12.73 16.13
CA ILE A 145 -16.95 -13.46 16.85
C ILE A 145 -17.36 -13.78 18.28
N ALA A 146 -18.02 -12.84 18.98
CA ALA A 146 -18.52 -13.08 20.33
C ALA A 146 -19.59 -14.18 20.33
N GLU A 147 -20.56 -14.11 19.42
CA GLU A 147 -21.62 -15.12 19.24
C GLU A 147 -21.03 -16.52 18.94
N CYS A 148 -20.03 -16.59 18.04
CA CYS A 148 -19.32 -17.85 17.77
C CYS A 148 -18.71 -18.44 19.03
N ARG A 149 -18.06 -17.62 19.86
CA ARG A 149 -17.44 -18.08 21.11
C ARG A 149 -18.48 -18.56 22.14
N GLU A 150 -19.58 -17.84 22.29
CA GLU A 150 -20.68 -18.25 23.16
C GLU A 150 -21.28 -19.58 22.71
N ALA A 151 -21.32 -19.83 21.40
CA ALA A 151 -21.75 -21.10 20.82
C ALA A 151 -20.68 -22.20 20.86
N GLY A 152 -19.48 -21.94 21.43
CA GLY A 152 -18.38 -22.90 21.46
C GLY A 152 -17.66 -23.07 20.11
N ILE A 153 -17.89 -22.18 19.15
CA ILE A 153 -17.25 -22.18 17.83
C ILE A 153 -16.00 -21.32 17.90
N ARG A 154 -14.86 -21.90 17.45
CA ARG A 154 -13.59 -21.18 17.38
C ARG A 154 -13.41 -20.52 16.00
N PRO A 155 -13.40 -19.19 15.91
CA PRO A 155 -13.08 -18.50 14.68
C PRO A 155 -11.60 -18.68 14.30
N ILE A 156 -11.30 -18.84 13.00
CA ILE A 156 -9.95 -18.95 12.45
C ILE A 156 -9.80 -17.93 11.32
N ILE A 157 -8.68 -17.21 11.30
CA ILE A 157 -8.33 -16.28 10.22
C ILE A 157 -7.48 -17.04 9.19
N ILE A 158 -7.91 -17.06 7.93
CA ILE A 158 -7.12 -17.53 6.80
C ILE A 158 -7.00 -16.37 5.83
N THR A 159 -5.77 -15.89 5.59
CA THR A 159 -5.51 -14.73 4.75
C THR A 159 -4.21 -14.90 3.97
N GLY A 160 -4.12 -14.27 2.80
CA GLY A 160 -2.89 -14.12 2.03
C GLY A 160 -2.03 -12.93 2.48
N ASP A 161 -2.44 -12.18 3.50
CA ASP A 161 -1.69 -11.05 4.03
C ASP A 161 -0.45 -11.50 4.81
N HIS A 162 0.46 -10.55 5.06
CA HIS A 162 1.63 -10.81 5.90
C HIS A 162 1.21 -11.22 7.32
N LYS A 163 1.96 -12.17 7.93
CA LYS A 163 1.67 -12.72 9.26
C LYS A 163 1.44 -11.63 10.31
N ASP A 164 2.27 -10.59 10.34
CA ASP A 164 2.18 -9.52 11.34
C ASP A 164 0.88 -8.72 11.20
N THR A 165 0.40 -8.53 9.96
CA THR A 165 -0.90 -7.90 9.68
C THR A 165 -2.05 -8.76 10.20
N ALA A 166 -2.02 -10.06 9.93
CA ALA A 166 -3.02 -11.01 10.41
C ALA A 166 -3.05 -11.09 11.95
N VAL A 167 -1.87 -11.10 12.58
CA VAL A 167 -1.73 -11.05 14.04
C VAL A 167 -2.34 -9.79 14.62
N ALA A 168 -2.03 -8.61 14.07
CA ALA A 168 -2.56 -7.34 14.55
C ALA A 168 -4.10 -7.32 14.48
N ILE A 169 -4.68 -7.76 13.36
CA ILE A 169 -6.13 -7.86 13.17
C ILE A 169 -6.73 -8.88 14.14
N GLY A 170 -6.14 -10.06 14.26
CA GLY A 170 -6.59 -11.15 15.12
C GLY A 170 -6.63 -10.76 16.58
N MET A 171 -5.61 -10.05 17.06
CA MET A 171 -5.55 -9.53 18.43
C MET A 171 -6.58 -8.41 18.66
N GLU A 172 -6.70 -7.45 17.73
CA GLU A 172 -7.67 -6.36 17.83
C GLU A 172 -9.11 -6.88 17.89
N ARG A 173 -9.41 -7.96 17.17
CA ARG A 173 -10.75 -8.59 17.16
C ARG A 173 -10.94 -9.64 18.23
N GLY A 174 -9.89 -9.94 18.97
CA GLY A 174 -9.90 -10.95 20.03
C GLY A 174 -10.02 -12.38 19.48
N ILE A 175 -9.69 -12.66 18.24
CA ILE A 175 -9.65 -14.02 17.68
C ILE A 175 -8.46 -14.76 18.26
N ILE A 176 -7.33 -14.11 18.38
CA ILE A 176 -6.12 -14.60 19.06
C ILE A 176 -5.78 -13.71 20.25
N THR A 177 -5.05 -14.25 21.20
CA THR A 177 -4.58 -13.54 22.40
C THR A 177 -3.06 -13.38 22.43
N SER A 178 -2.34 -14.14 21.59
CA SER A 178 -0.88 -14.10 21.45
C SER A 178 -0.47 -14.26 19.99
N PRO A 179 0.63 -13.61 19.54
CA PRO A 179 1.21 -13.82 18.22
C PRO A 179 1.58 -15.29 17.90
N ASP A 180 1.86 -16.08 18.92
CA ASP A 180 2.23 -17.50 18.78
C ASP A 180 1.09 -18.37 18.24
N GLN A 181 -0.15 -17.88 18.31
CA GLN A 181 -1.33 -18.54 17.77
C GLN A 181 -1.45 -18.41 16.25
N ALA A 182 -0.59 -17.61 15.60
CA ALA A 182 -0.54 -17.46 14.16
C ALA A 182 0.62 -18.26 13.56
N ILE A 183 0.33 -18.96 12.48
CA ILE A 183 1.31 -19.77 11.73
C ILE A 183 1.30 -19.34 10.25
N THR A 184 2.44 -19.34 9.58
CA THR A 184 2.50 -19.11 8.12
C THR A 184 2.24 -20.42 7.37
N GLY A 185 1.80 -20.30 6.09
CA GLY A 185 1.63 -21.49 5.23
C GLY A 185 2.91 -22.35 5.15
N ALA A 186 4.08 -21.72 4.96
CA ALA A 186 5.36 -22.44 4.93
C ALA A 186 5.64 -23.19 6.24
N GLN A 187 5.38 -22.57 7.39
CA GLN A 187 5.52 -23.24 8.69
C GLN A 187 4.50 -24.36 8.89
N LEU A 188 3.31 -24.22 8.28
CA LEU A 188 2.28 -25.24 8.32
C LEU A 188 2.67 -26.44 7.45
N ASP A 189 3.22 -26.18 6.27
CA ASP A 189 3.70 -27.24 5.34
C ASP A 189 4.88 -28.05 5.91
N ASP A 190 5.66 -27.47 6.83
CA ASP A 190 6.76 -28.13 7.52
C ASP A 190 6.30 -29.10 8.64
N LEU A 191 5.02 -29.03 9.07
CA LEU A 191 4.48 -29.91 10.11
C LEU A 191 4.10 -31.26 9.52
N SER A 192 4.39 -32.33 10.27
CA SER A 192 3.81 -33.66 9.97
C SER A 192 2.32 -33.67 10.31
N ASP A 193 1.56 -34.58 9.69
CA ASP A 193 0.13 -34.76 9.98
C ASP A 193 -0.14 -35.00 11.47
N GLU A 194 0.74 -35.72 12.14
CA GLU A 194 0.64 -36.02 13.57
C GLU A 194 0.88 -34.76 14.43
N GLU A 195 1.86 -33.94 14.06
CA GLU A 195 2.13 -32.66 14.74
C GLU A 195 1.02 -31.65 14.50
N PHE A 196 0.53 -31.56 13.26
CA PHE A 196 -0.61 -30.72 12.92
C PHE A 196 -1.84 -31.12 13.73
N ALA A 197 -2.20 -32.38 13.78
CA ALA A 197 -3.35 -32.87 14.54
C ALA A 197 -3.26 -32.55 16.05
N ARG A 198 -2.06 -32.57 16.63
CA ARG A 198 -1.86 -32.17 18.04
C ARG A 198 -1.99 -30.66 18.26
N ARG A 199 -1.51 -29.86 17.30
CA ARG A 199 -1.36 -28.41 17.45
C ARG A 199 -2.46 -27.59 16.81
N ILE A 200 -3.34 -28.17 16.02
CA ILE A 200 -4.42 -27.49 15.31
C ILE A 200 -5.28 -26.59 16.22
N THR A 201 -5.41 -26.96 17.49
CA THR A 201 -6.15 -26.17 18.47
C THR A 201 -5.39 -24.97 19.03
N GLU A 202 -4.07 -24.88 18.78
CA GLU A 202 -3.23 -23.75 19.20
C GLU A 202 -3.33 -22.58 18.24
N PHE A 203 -3.64 -22.84 16.95
CA PHE A 203 -3.68 -21.84 15.89
C PHE A 203 -5.09 -21.30 15.63
N SER A 204 -5.22 -20.01 15.29
CA SER A 204 -6.49 -19.37 14.91
C SER A 204 -6.34 -18.32 13.84
#